data_4c7c57e3dcea19feeb00fea9a3d372a8
#
_entry.id   4c7c57e3dcea19feeb00fea9a3d372a8
#
_cell.length_a   1.000
_cell.length_b   1.000
_cell.length_c   1.000
_cell.angle_alpha   90.00
_cell.angle_beta   90.00
_cell.angle_gamma   90.00
#
_symmetry.space_group_name_H-M   'P 1'
#
loop_
_entity.id
_entity.type
_entity.pdbx_description
1 polymer ?
#
loop_
_entity_poly.entity_id
_entity_poly.type
_entity_poly.pdbx_seq_one_letter_code
_entity_poly.pdbx_strand_id
1 'polypeptide(L)'
;SQRQSNMKSIVEVTSINEEELPQIYCDMDMVLCDFIGAYETLTGKKFDKTPKDERWDAITGKKDFWHTLPWMPGAQRVWKLINKYNANILSAYSNKDGNSRKGKKSWLSKNAKPTGKIHLVQRADKQKYAMTDGKPNILIDDYIKNIKEWENAGGIGVHHTSPTDTISQLKRIGFR
;
A
#
# COMPACT_ATOMS: atom_id res chain seq x y z
N SER A 1 -42.52 -23.68 -0.07
CA SER A 1 -41.80 -23.35 1.17
C SER A 1 -40.29 -23.65 1.06
N GLN A 2 -39.87 -24.78 0.43
CA GLN A 2 -38.44 -25.09 0.26
C GLN A 2 -37.69 -24.12 -0.69
N ARG A 3 -38.36 -23.60 -1.75
CA ARG A 3 -37.73 -22.61 -2.66
C ARG A 3 -37.48 -21.26 -1.98
N GLN A 4 -38.37 -20.83 -1.05
CA GLN A 4 -38.18 -19.58 -0.32
C GLN A 4 -37.09 -19.69 0.76
N SER A 5 -36.93 -20.86 1.39
CA SER A 5 -35.83 -21.05 2.36
C SER A 5 -34.48 -21.15 1.70
N ASN A 6 -34.39 -21.73 0.50
CA ASN A 6 -33.13 -21.78 -0.27
C ASN A 6 -32.70 -20.41 -0.80
N MET A 7 -33.65 -19.54 -1.22
CA MET A 7 -33.33 -18.18 -1.65
C MET A 7 -32.84 -17.30 -0.49
N LYS A 8 -33.45 -17.45 0.72
CA LYS A 8 -32.97 -16.72 1.91
C LYS A 8 -31.55 -17.13 2.30
N SER A 9 -31.24 -18.43 2.25
CA SER A 9 -29.88 -18.89 2.58
C SER A 9 -28.81 -18.43 1.57
N ILE A 10 -29.14 -18.33 0.27
CA ILE A 10 -28.23 -17.84 -0.77
C ILE A 10 -27.97 -16.33 -0.60
N VAL A 11 -29.00 -15.55 -0.27
CA VAL A 11 -28.86 -14.10 -0.04
C VAL A 11 -28.04 -13.83 1.22
N GLU A 12 -28.28 -14.60 2.31
CA GLU A 12 -27.51 -14.49 3.54
C GLU A 12 -26.03 -14.87 3.33
N VAL A 13 -25.72 -15.92 2.56
CA VAL A 13 -24.35 -16.33 2.24
C VAL A 13 -23.65 -15.27 1.37
N THR A 14 -24.34 -14.64 0.42
CA THR A 14 -23.77 -13.60 -0.44
C THR A 14 -23.48 -12.31 0.36
N SER A 15 -24.38 -11.91 1.27
CA SER A 15 -24.15 -10.74 2.13
C SER A 15 -23.04 -10.97 3.15
N ILE A 16 -22.93 -12.16 3.73
CA ILE A 16 -21.84 -12.54 4.63
C ILE A 16 -20.49 -12.47 3.93
N ASN A 17 -20.39 -12.90 2.67
CA ASN A 17 -19.14 -12.88 1.91
C ASN A 17 -18.66 -11.46 1.57
N GLU A 18 -19.55 -10.50 1.34
CA GLU A 18 -19.19 -9.09 1.11
C GLU A 18 -18.71 -8.42 2.40
N GLU A 19 -19.28 -8.77 3.55
CA GLU A 19 -18.85 -8.24 4.85
C GLU A 19 -17.54 -8.85 5.37
N GLU A 20 -17.08 -9.97 4.79
CA GLU A 20 -15.90 -10.71 5.23
C GLU A 20 -14.60 -10.37 4.50
N LEU A 21 -14.62 -9.44 3.53
CA LEU A 21 -13.38 -9.04 2.85
C LEU A 21 -12.44 -8.34 3.82
N PRO A 22 -11.15 -8.76 3.85
CA PRO A 22 -10.16 -8.14 4.73
C PRO A 22 -9.96 -6.65 4.43
N GLN A 23 -9.58 -5.89 5.46
CA GLN A 23 -9.10 -4.53 5.25
C GLN A 23 -7.77 -4.56 4.48
N ILE A 24 -7.59 -3.58 3.60
CA ILE A 24 -6.37 -3.44 2.81
C ILE A 24 -5.52 -2.32 3.40
N TYR A 25 -4.22 -2.60 3.54
CA TYR A 25 -3.17 -1.64 3.82
C TYR A 25 -2.22 -1.61 2.61
N CYS A 26 -1.98 -0.44 2.07
CA CYS A 26 -1.15 -0.25 0.88
C CYS A 26 0.04 0.64 1.18
N ASP A 27 1.25 0.15 0.84
CA ASP A 27 2.47 0.94 0.86
C ASP A 27 2.46 2.00 -0.25
N MET A 28 3.32 3.00 -0.11
CA MET A 28 3.47 4.08 -1.11
C MET A 28 4.67 3.85 -2.00
N ASP A 29 5.88 3.86 -1.44
CA ASP A 29 7.11 3.82 -2.22
C ASP A 29 7.23 2.51 -2.99
N MET A 30 7.44 2.60 -4.31
CA MET A 30 7.56 1.48 -5.25
C MET A 30 6.29 0.64 -5.42
N VAL A 31 5.20 1.05 -4.80
CA VAL A 31 3.86 0.51 -5.07
C VAL A 31 3.02 1.55 -5.81
N LEU A 32 2.80 2.70 -5.20
CA LEU A 32 2.08 3.83 -5.80
C LEU A 32 3.02 4.88 -6.37
N CYS A 33 4.11 5.20 -5.66
CA CYS A 33 5.06 6.26 -5.96
C CYS A 33 6.38 5.71 -6.47
N ASP A 34 6.90 6.28 -7.56
CA ASP A 34 8.19 5.90 -8.13
C ASP A 34 9.33 6.65 -7.43
N PHE A 35 9.64 6.22 -6.22
CA PHE A 35 10.70 6.78 -5.39
C PHE A 35 12.08 6.62 -6.06
N ILE A 36 12.39 5.43 -6.55
CA ILE A 36 13.68 5.14 -7.19
C ILE A 36 13.82 5.97 -8.48
N GLY A 37 12.81 5.99 -9.33
CA GLY A 37 12.83 6.77 -10.55
C GLY A 37 12.98 8.27 -10.30
N ALA A 38 12.33 8.80 -9.28
CA ALA A 38 12.48 10.20 -8.88
C ALA A 38 13.91 10.52 -8.43
N TYR A 39 14.51 9.64 -7.64
CA TYR A 39 15.90 9.78 -7.23
C TYR A 39 16.86 9.76 -8.42
N GLU A 40 16.69 8.81 -9.34
CA GLU A 40 17.54 8.67 -10.51
C GLU A 40 17.39 9.85 -11.47
N THR A 41 16.20 10.40 -11.59
CA THR A 41 15.96 11.64 -12.36
C THR A 41 16.61 12.84 -11.70
N LEU A 42 16.54 12.95 -10.38
CA LEU A 42 17.14 14.05 -9.63
C LEU A 42 18.66 14.07 -9.74
N THR A 43 19.30 12.91 -9.67
CA THR A 43 20.76 12.81 -9.51
C THR A 43 21.50 12.36 -10.77
N GLY A 44 20.82 11.73 -11.72
CA GLY A 44 21.44 11.03 -12.85
C GLY A 44 22.22 9.77 -12.46
N LYS A 45 22.09 9.32 -11.21
CA LYS A 45 22.81 8.16 -10.67
C LYS A 45 21.84 7.01 -10.38
N LYS A 46 22.33 5.78 -10.51
CA LYS A 46 21.56 4.58 -10.14
C LYS A 46 21.44 4.47 -8.62
N PHE A 47 20.23 4.31 -8.15
CA PHE A 47 19.89 4.23 -6.72
C PHE A 47 20.67 3.09 -6.02
N ASP A 48 20.64 1.89 -6.59
CA ASP A 48 21.27 0.70 -6.04
C ASP A 48 22.81 0.73 -6.06
N LYS A 49 23.40 1.60 -6.91
CA LYS A 49 24.85 1.80 -7.05
C LYS A 49 25.37 3.00 -6.28
N THR A 50 24.51 3.72 -5.58
CA THR A 50 24.89 4.93 -4.84
C THR A 50 24.93 4.62 -3.34
N PRO A 51 25.99 5.07 -2.61
CA PRO A 51 26.05 4.90 -1.16
C PRO A 51 24.87 5.55 -0.45
N LYS A 52 24.43 4.94 0.65
CA LYS A 52 23.24 5.34 1.37
C LYS A 52 23.25 6.81 1.82
N ASP A 53 24.38 7.27 2.38
CA ASP A 53 24.49 8.66 2.84
C ASP A 53 24.40 9.66 1.70
N GLU A 54 25.01 9.34 0.55
CA GLU A 54 24.92 10.17 -0.66
C GLU A 54 23.49 10.25 -1.20
N ARG A 55 22.72 9.14 -1.15
CA ARG A 55 21.31 9.13 -1.53
C ARG A 55 20.52 10.12 -0.68
N TRP A 56 20.71 10.06 0.63
CA TRP A 56 19.96 10.90 1.57
C TRP A 56 20.33 12.36 1.48
N ASP A 57 21.62 12.68 1.24
CA ASP A 57 22.07 14.05 1.00
C ASP A 57 21.35 14.67 -0.20
N ALA A 58 21.22 13.92 -1.29
CA ALA A 58 20.53 14.39 -2.49
C ALA A 58 19.03 14.60 -2.22
N ILE A 59 18.38 13.66 -1.55
CA ILE A 59 16.93 13.72 -1.25
C ILE A 59 16.60 14.86 -0.30
N THR A 60 17.36 15.00 0.78
CA THR A 60 17.13 16.08 1.76
C THR A 60 17.41 17.46 1.19
N GLY A 61 18.30 17.54 0.20
CA GLY A 61 18.59 18.79 -0.52
C GLY A 61 17.45 19.28 -1.42
N LYS A 62 16.47 18.43 -1.73
CA LYS A 62 15.28 18.76 -2.52
C LYS A 62 14.03 18.76 -1.64
N LYS A 63 13.63 19.92 -1.14
CA LYS A 63 12.54 20.07 -0.15
C LYS A 63 11.19 19.49 -0.61
N ASP A 64 10.88 19.56 -1.90
CA ASP A 64 9.63 19.08 -2.47
C ASP A 64 9.73 17.67 -3.06
N PHE A 65 10.82 16.93 -2.80
CA PHE A 65 11.04 15.59 -3.34
C PHE A 65 9.84 14.65 -3.12
N TRP A 66 9.35 14.58 -1.90
CA TRP A 66 8.24 13.70 -1.52
C TRP A 66 6.90 14.17 -2.08
N HIS A 67 6.71 15.47 -2.22
CA HIS A 67 5.48 16.06 -2.77
C HIS A 67 5.30 15.78 -4.26
N THR A 68 6.39 15.63 -4.99
CA THR A 68 6.40 15.60 -6.45
C THR A 68 6.74 14.23 -7.04
N LEU A 69 6.68 13.17 -6.23
CA LEU A 69 6.90 11.82 -6.70
C LEU A 69 5.93 11.47 -7.84
N PRO A 70 6.42 10.89 -8.94
CA PRO A 70 5.51 10.38 -9.96
C PRO A 70 4.82 9.09 -9.49
N TRP A 71 3.68 8.80 -10.09
CA TRP A 71 3.08 7.48 -9.93
C TRP A 71 4.00 6.40 -10.51
N MET A 72 4.03 5.24 -9.88
CA MET A 72 4.56 4.05 -10.54
C MET A 72 3.73 3.73 -11.77
N PRO A 73 4.37 3.26 -12.87
CA PRO A 73 3.62 2.85 -14.05
C PRO A 73 2.54 1.81 -13.72
N GLY A 74 1.30 2.09 -14.09
CA GLY A 74 0.17 1.19 -13.85
C GLY A 74 -0.39 1.18 -12.42
N ALA A 75 0.23 1.90 -11.49
CA ALA A 75 -0.20 1.91 -10.08
C ALA A 75 -1.61 2.51 -9.89
N GLN A 76 -2.02 3.42 -10.75
CA GLN A 76 -3.37 4.00 -10.68
C GLN A 76 -4.46 2.93 -10.86
N ARG A 77 -4.21 1.86 -11.62
CA ARG A 77 -5.15 0.74 -11.75
C ARG A 77 -5.32 -0.02 -10.43
N VAL A 78 -4.23 -0.27 -9.73
CA VAL A 78 -4.26 -0.88 -8.39
C VAL A 78 -5.03 0.01 -7.43
N TRP A 79 -4.68 1.29 -7.40
CA TRP A 79 -5.30 2.25 -6.48
C TRP A 79 -6.80 2.40 -6.75
N LYS A 80 -7.21 2.51 -7.99
CA LYS A 80 -8.63 2.59 -8.38
C LYS A 80 -9.42 1.38 -7.86
N LEU A 81 -8.85 0.18 -7.94
CA LEU A 81 -9.48 -1.02 -7.41
C LEU A 81 -9.63 -0.95 -5.89
N ILE A 82 -8.53 -0.72 -5.16
CA ILE A 82 -8.55 -0.84 -3.71
C ILE A 82 -9.19 0.36 -3.00
N ASN A 83 -9.16 1.54 -3.60
CA ASN A 83 -9.81 2.72 -3.01
C ASN A 83 -11.33 2.59 -2.94
N LYS A 84 -11.94 1.77 -3.80
CA LYS A 84 -13.36 1.42 -3.70
C LYS A 84 -13.70 0.72 -2.38
N TYR A 85 -12.73 0.06 -1.77
CA TYR A 85 -12.88 -0.68 -0.51
C TYR A 85 -12.28 0.08 0.66
N ASN A 86 -12.10 1.38 0.53
CA ASN A 86 -11.53 2.25 1.57
C ASN A 86 -10.16 1.78 2.05
N ALA A 87 -9.29 1.38 1.14
CA ALA A 87 -7.94 0.94 1.48
C ALA A 87 -7.21 1.97 2.33
N ASN A 88 -6.53 1.50 3.35
CA ASN A 88 -5.67 2.32 4.20
C ASN A 88 -4.29 2.47 3.58
N ILE A 89 -3.65 3.59 3.80
CA ILE A 89 -2.24 3.78 3.48
C ILE A 89 -1.41 3.38 4.69
N LEU A 90 -0.36 2.60 4.45
CA LEU A 90 0.61 2.22 5.47
C LEU A 90 2.01 2.34 4.89
N SER A 91 2.68 3.44 5.17
CA SER A 91 3.97 3.79 4.58
C SER A 91 4.98 4.18 5.66
N ALA A 92 6.24 3.80 5.46
CA ALA A 92 7.31 4.23 6.34
C ALA A 92 7.74 5.65 5.97
N TYR A 93 7.90 6.52 6.98
CA TYR A 93 8.53 7.81 6.79
C TYR A 93 10.00 7.75 7.21
N SER A 94 10.81 8.65 6.66
CA SER A 94 12.24 8.73 6.98
C SER A 94 12.49 9.67 8.14
N ASN A 95 13.26 9.21 9.14
CA ASN A 95 13.79 10.07 10.21
C ASN A 95 14.95 10.96 9.71
N LYS A 96 15.51 10.65 8.53
CA LYS A 96 16.62 11.41 7.94
C LYS A 96 16.16 12.66 7.20
N ASP A 97 14.86 12.75 6.89
CA ASP A 97 14.29 13.89 6.18
C ASP A 97 12.98 14.34 6.82
N GLY A 98 13.00 15.50 7.45
CA GLY A 98 11.83 16.10 8.08
C GLY A 98 10.68 16.43 7.09
N ASN A 99 10.95 16.47 5.80
CA ASN A 99 9.94 16.71 4.77
C ASN A 99 9.21 15.43 4.34
N SER A 100 9.67 14.25 4.76
CA SER A 100 9.12 12.96 4.34
C SER A 100 7.64 12.82 4.72
N ARG A 101 7.29 13.06 5.98
CA ARG A 101 5.89 12.93 6.45
C ARG A 101 4.94 13.92 5.78
N LYS A 102 5.31 15.19 5.78
CA LYS A 102 4.53 16.26 5.15
C LYS A 102 4.35 16.02 3.65
N GLY A 103 5.44 15.65 2.99
CA GLY A 103 5.44 15.39 1.56
C GLY A 103 4.54 14.23 1.18
N LYS A 104 4.62 13.13 1.90
CA LYS A 104 3.76 11.96 1.68
C LYS A 104 2.28 12.29 1.88
N LYS A 105 1.93 13.02 2.93
CA LYS A 105 0.55 13.48 3.16
C LYS A 105 0.05 14.38 2.05
N SER A 106 0.88 15.33 1.61
CA SER A 106 0.54 16.23 0.50
C SER A 106 0.35 15.47 -0.80
N TRP A 107 1.24 14.52 -1.10
CA TRP A 107 1.11 13.68 -2.28
C TRP A 107 -0.21 12.90 -2.30
N LEU A 108 -0.56 12.29 -1.18
CA LEU A 108 -1.81 11.54 -1.03
C LEU A 108 -3.03 12.42 -1.24
N SER A 109 -3.03 13.60 -0.64
CA SER A 109 -4.13 14.56 -0.78
C SER A 109 -4.34 15.02 -2.23
N LYS A 110 -3.26 15.24 -2.97
CA LYS A 110 -3.31 15.70 -4.36
C LYS A 110 -3.63 14.58 -5.35
N ASN A 111 -3.05 13.41 -5.16
CA ASN A 111 -3.02 12.35 -6.18
C ASN A 111 -3.97 11.20 -5.88
N ALA A 112 -3.76 10.52 -4.78
CA ALA A 112 -4.50 9.30 -4.46
C ALA A 112 -5.87 9.55 -3.83
N LYS A 113 -6.00 10.62 -3.05
CA LYS A 113 -7.24 10.99 -2.35
C LYS A 113 -7.87 9.80 -1.63
N PRO A 114 -7.14 9.17 -0.68
CA PRO A 114 -7.63 7.98 -0.01
C PRO A 114 -8.88 8.28 0.82
N THR A 115 -9.84 7.37 0.81
CA THR A 115 -11.03 7.42 1.67
C THR A 115 -10.81 6.65 2.97
N GLY A 116 -9.81 5.78 3.02
CA GLY A 116 -9.37 5.10 4.22
C GLY A 116 -8.44 5.95 5.08
N LYS A 117 -7.84 5.32 6.09
CA LYS A 117 -6.92 5.97 7.02
C LYS A 117 -5.51 6.04 6.44
N ILE A 118 -4.74 7.03 6.88
CA ILE A 118 -3.34 7.21 6.50
C ILE A 118 -2.46 6.95 7.73
N HIS A 119 -1.60 5.95 7.63
CA HIS A 119 -0.65 5.59 8.68
C HIS A 119 0.78 5.77 8.14
N LEU A 120 1.48 6.75 8.67
CA LEU A 120 2.91 6.97 8.41
C LEU A 120 3.67 6.56 9.66
N VAL A 121 4.43 5.48 9.56
CA VAL A 121 5.03 4.79 10.71
C VAL A 121 6.50 4.47 10.44
N GLN A 122 7.19 3.93 11.43
CA GLN A 122 8.50 3.32 11.19
C GLN A 122 8.31 1.95 10.51
N ARG A 123 9.23 1.56 9.65
CA ARG A 123 9.14 0.32 8.86
C ARG A 123 8.76 -0.91 9.71
N ALA A 124 9.46 -1.10 10.84
CA ALA A 124 9.24 -2.26 11.70
C ALA A 124 7.88 -2.26 12.40
N ASP A 125 7.23 -1.12 12.48
CA ASP A 125 5.92 -0.99 13.12
C ASP A 125 4.76 -1.34 12.19
N LYS A 126 5.00 -1.53 10.89
CA LYS A 126 3.95 -1.91 9.94
C LYS A 126 3.22 -3.18 10.38
N GLN A 127 3.95 -4.16 10.88
CA GLN A 127 3.39 -5.45 11.30
C GLN A 127 2.36 -5.35 12.43
N LYS A 128 2.32 -4.26 13.16
CA LYS A 128 1.32 -4.02 14.21
C LYS A 128 -0.10 -3.88 13.65
N TYR A 129 -0.23 -3.62 12.37
CA TYR A 129 -1.52 -3.47 11.69
C TYR A 129 -2.01 -4.76 11.04
N ALA A 130 -1.31 -5.88 11.21
CA ALA A 130 -1.59 -7.12 10.52
C ALA A 130 -2.95 -7.74 10.88
N MET A 131 -3.46 -7.46 12.07
CA MET A 131 -4.71 -8.01 12.57
C MET A 131 -5.61 -6.91 13.11
N THR A 132 -6.91 -7.07 12.93
CA THR A 132 -7.94 -6.23 13.56
C THR A 132 -9.05 -7.15 14.11
N ASP A 133 -9.28 -7.11 15.43
CA ASP A 133 -10.30 -7.91 16.10
C ASP A 133 -10.21 -9.42 15.76
N GLY A 134 -8.98 -9.95 15.73
CA GLY A 134 -8.73 -11.35 15.43
C GLY A 134 -8.82 -11.72 13.95
N LYS A 135 -9.04 -10.75 13.06
CA LYS A 135 -9.14 -10.98 11.60
C LYS A 135 -7.90 -10.47 10.89
N PRO A 136 -7.38 -11.23 9.91
CA PRO A 136 -6.20 -10.81 9.17
C PRO A 136 -6.52 -9.66 8.21
N ASN A 137 -5.59 -8.72 8.12
CA ASN A 137 -5.61 -7.63 7.15
C ASN A 137 -4.62 -7.93 6.01
N ILE A 138 -4.83 -7.30 4.85
CA ILE A 138 -3.95 -7.41 3.70
C ILE A 138 -2.92 -6.29 3.73
N LEU A 139 -1.66 -6.62 3.45
CA LEU A 139 -0.61 -5.65 3.12
C LEU A 139 -0.18 -5.82 1.67
N ILE A 140 -0.26 -4.74 0.90
CA ILE A 140 0.36 -4.63 -0.43
C ILE A 140 1.65 -3.85 -0.26
N ASP A 141 2.79 -4.51 -0.47
CA ASP A 141 4.12 -3.95 -0.27
C ASP A 141 5.11 -4.60 -1.23
N ASP A 142 6.08 -3.85 -1.74
CA ASP A 142 7.12 -4.35 -2.63
C ASP A 142 8.29 -5.00 -1.89
N TYR A 143 8.44 -4.69 -0.60
CA TYR A 143 9.56 -5.16 0.20
C TYR A 143 9.23 -6.47 0.90
N ILE A 144 9.90 -7.53 0.48
CA ILE A 144 9.59 -8.90 0.95
C ILE A 144 9.74 -9.05 2.47
N LYS A 145 10.65 -8.32 3.10
CA LYS A 145 10.82 -8.34 4.55
C LYS A 145 9.55 -7.85 5.26
N ASN A 146 8.92 -6.80 4.75
CA ASN A 146 7.66 -6.28 5.29
C ASN A 146 6.55 -7.33 5.17
N ILE A 147 6.48 -7.99 4.02
CA ILE A 147 5.49 -9.05 3.77
C ILE A 147 5.67 -10.21 4.76
N LYS A 148 6.91 -10.66 4.98
CA LYS A 148 7.20 -11.75 5.92
C LYS A 148 6.87 -11.39 7.36
N GLU A 149 7.23 -10.18 7.82
CA GLU A 149 6.88 -9.70 9.16
C GLU A 149 5.36 -9.63 9.34
N TRP A 150 4.66 -9.14 8.31
CA TRP A 150 3.20 -9.06 8.30
C TRP A 150 2.53 -10.42 8.40
N GLU A 151 2.97 -11.39 7.60
CA GLU A 151 2.44 -12.75 7.63
C GLU A 151 2.74 -13.45 8.97
N ASN A 152 3.95 -13.25 9.51
CA ASN A 152 4.30 -13.78 10.83
C ASN A 152 3.42 -13.20 11.96
N ALA A 153 2.92 -11.99 11.78
CA ALA A 153 1.99 -11.34 12.71
C ALA A 153 0.52 -11.73 12.46
N GLY A 154 0.24 -12.64 11.53
CA GLY A 154 -1.08 -13.18 11.25
C GLY A 154 -1.81 -12.55 10.06
N GLY A 155 -1.21 -11.60 9.37
CA GLY A 155 -1.80 -10.92 8.22
C GLY A 155 -1.67 -11.70 6.91
N ILE A 156 -2.30 -11.17 5.86
CA ILE A 156 -2.23 -11.67 4.50
C ILE A 156 -1.30 -10.76 3.70
N GLY A 157 -0.18 -11.30 3.23
CA GLY A 157 0.78 -10.56 2.41
C GLY A 157 0.43 -10.64 0.92
N VAL A 158 0.40 -9.50 0.26
CA VAL A 158 0.38 -9.38 -1.20
C VAL A 158 1.69 -8.73 -1.62
N HIS A 159 2.67 -9.54 -1.95
CA HIS A 159 3.96 -9.05 -2.43
C HIS A 159 3.78 -8.39 -3.79
N HIS A 160 3.97 -7.08 -3.84
CA HIS A 160 3.79 -6.30 -5.06
C HIS A 160 5.03 -6.41 -5.96
N THR A 161 4.89 -7.08 -7.08
CA THR A 161 5.94 -7.20 -8.12
C THR A 161 5.55 -6.47 -9.39
N SER A 162 4.25 -6.36 -9.66
CA SER A 162 3.69 -5.58 -10.77
C SER A 162 2.23 -5.24 -10.49
N PRO A 163 1.68 -4.19 -11.10
CA PRO A 163 0.25 -3.88 -10.97
C PRO A 163 -0.66 -5.03 -11.40
N THR A 164 -0.36 -5.68 -12.52
CA THR A 164 -1.15 -6.80 -13.04
C THR A 164 -1.17 -7.97 -12.07
N ASP A 165 -0.02 -8.35 -11.51
CA ASP A 165 0.07 -9.45 -10.54
C ASP A 165 -0.67 -9.12 -9.25
N THR A 166 -0.51 -7.92 -8.72
CA THR A 166 -1.22 -7.47 -7.51
C THR A 166 -2.73 -7.49 -7.71
N ILE A 167 -3.23 -6.97 -8.81
CA ILE A 167 -4.66 -7.02 -9.14
C ILE A 167 -5.14 -8.47 -9.23
N SER A 168 -4.37 -9.35 -9.84
CA SER A 168 -4.69 -10.77 -9.94
C SER A 168 -4.82 -11.43 -8.56
N GLN A 169 -3.87 -11.15 -7.67
CA GLN A 169 -3.92 -11.67 -6.29
C GLN A 169 -5.15 -11.16 -5.53
N LEU A 170 -5.45 -9.86 -5.65
CA LEU A 170 -6.62 -9.25 -5.00
C LEU A 170 -7.93 -9.84 -5.50
N LYS A 171 -8.04 -10.08 -6.82
CA LYS A 171 -9.23 -10.72 -7.41
C LYS A 171 -9.44 -12.15 -6.90
N ARG A 172 -8.36 -12.92 -6.72
CA ARG A 172 -8.44 -14.27 -6.15
C ARG A 172 -8.93 -14.25 -4.70
N ILE A 173 -8.64 -13.18 -3.95
CA ILE A 173 -9.14 -13.01 -2.58
C ILE A 173 -10.63 -12.64 -2.57
N GLY A 174 -11.10 -11.94 -3.61
CA GLY A 174 -12.51 -11.58 -3.75
C GLY A 174 -12.78 -10.11 -4.08
N PHE A 175 -11.76 -9.30 -4.28
CA PHE A 175 -11.92 -7.90 -4.67
C PHE A 175 -12.23 -7.76 -6.16
N ARG A 176 -13.15 -6.84 -6.50
CA ARG A 176 -13.63 -6.63 -7.87
C ARG A 176 -13.76 -5.16 -8.22
#